data_0338cf1dd6ad1a4851a08dc3d870d576
#
_entry.id   0338cf1dd6ad1a4851a08dc3d870d576
#
_cell.length_a   1.000
_cell.length_b   1.000
_cell.length_c   1.000
_cell.angle_alpha   90.00
_cell.angle_beta   90.00
_cell.angle_gamma   90.00
#
_symmetry.space_group_name_H-M   'P 1'
#
loop_
_entity.id
_entity.type
_entity.pdbx_description
1 polymer ?
#
loop_
_entity_poly.entity_id
_entity_poly.type
_entity_poly.pdbx_seq_one_letter_code
_entity_poly.pdbx_strand_id
1 'polypeptide(L)'
;MSNTKNLLIFLILYVSLLLGFLLDENLNFGSYYDWIHVYVPPIQDFANNFYETLIGFEKYGQRHSPFYIIFLSLLLRLGLDLDTIRFLHMNGCIVFIFLFYHCLKLRFKDIDKFTLQLLSMFIFLSPTFRSLSIWPDSRLPGLIIFVLSIYFFLKFMKNNGHKKVFFAFYSALSLILSSYISPNFSLFAIFFYLFFFKYMSYRSFILLFLLSAILSIPMLYYIFILDVNFMIAGRTPGIEQTSIAFSFNISNKILIISSIIFFHLIPTIYFLTDSKQFLQFSKKKMINFIIFFAVVIYFFNYQISFTGGGFFYQLSIYMFNNNIFFYCITFYTLFYIYYISSLSKTNLILLGILIISNIQNTIYHKYYEPLILIIVLLLFKNLNFKKFLSSKINIIYLYMAGLFYILIRAIKILYLV
;
A
#
# COMPACT_ATOMS: atom_id res chain seq x y z
N MET A 1 29.85 6.00 -16.42
CA MET A 1 29.43 4.57 -16.56
C MET A 1 28.25 4.15 -15.65
N SER A 2 28.11 4.59 -14.41
CA SER A 2 26.95 4.15 -13.56
C SER A 2 25.60 4.68 -14.03
N ASN A 3 25.53 5.92 -14.49
CA ASN A 3 24.25 6.53 -14.94
C ASN A 3 23.67 5.85 -16.19
N THR A 4 24.50 5.42 -17.13
CA THR A 4 24.07 4.75 -18.38
C THR A 4 23.46 3.38 -18.09
N LYS A 5 24.06 2.61 -17.17
CA LYS A 5 23.54 1.29 -16.78
C LYS A 5 22.16 1.39 -16.09
N ASN A 6 22.00 2.38 -15.21
CA ASN A 6 20.70 2.59 -14.56
C ASN A 6 19.62 3.03 -15.53
N LEU A 7 19.98 3.91 -16.48
CA LEU A 7 19.05 4.31 -17.53
C LEU A 7 18.61 3.12 -18.37
N LEU A 8 19.55 2.24 -18.73
CA LEU A 8 19.23 1.02 -19.49
C LEU A 8 18.27 0.10 -18.71
N ILE A 9 18.54 -0.15 -17.42
CA ILE A 9 17.65 -0.99 -16.57
C ILE A 9 16.26 -0.32 -16.45
N PHE A 10 16.21 0.98 -16.22
CA PHE A 10 14.94 1.71 -16.18
C PHE A 10 14.18 1.57 -17.50
N LEU A 11 14.85 1.76 -18.63
CA LEU A 11 14.23 1.62 -19.96
C LEU A 11 13.69 0.20 -20.18
N ILE A 12 14.45 -0.83 -19.83
CA ILE A 12 13.99 -2.23 -19.94
C ILE A 12 12.71 -2.46 -19.11
N LEU A 13 12.70 -2.03 -17.87
CA LEU A 13 11.56 -2.20 -16.98
C LEU A 13 10.35 -1.37 -17.43
N TYR A 14 10.57 -0.14 -17.89
CA TYR A 14 9.52 0.72 -18.41
C TYR A 14 8.95 0.20 -19.74
N VAL A 15 9.80 -0.26 -20.66
CA VAL A 15 9.35 -0.91 -21.90
C VAL A 15 8.55 -2.18 -21.59
N SER A 16 9.00 -2.97 -20.61
CA SER A 16 8.22 -4.12 -20.14
C SER A 16 6.81 -3.73 -19.63
N LEU A 17 6.69 -2.59 -18.93
CA LEU A 17 5.39 -2.08 -18.50
C LEU A 17 4.56 -1.57 -19.68
N LEU A 18 5.20 -0.89 -20.63
CA LEU A 18 4.55 -0.39 -21.86
C LEU A 18 4.03 -1.55 -22.72
N LEU A 19 4.80 -2.63 -22.84
CA LEU A 19 4.31 -3.86 -23.50
C LEU A 19 3.14 -4.47 -22.75
N GLY A 20 3.17 -4.48 -21.40
CA GLY A 20 2.02 -4.89 -20.59
C GLY A 20 0.78 -4.03 -20.83
N PHE A 21 0.96 -2.71 -20.99
CA PHE A 21 -0.12 -1.80 -21.35
C PHE A 21 -0.73 -2.11 -22.74
N LEU A 22 0.13 -2.33 -23.74
CA LEU A 22 -0.30 -2.64 -25.11
C LEU A 22 -0.98 -4.03 -25.24
N LEU A 23 -0.61 -4.96 -24.36
CA LEU A 23 -1.15 -6.33 -24.33
C LEU A 23 -2.24 -6.51 -23.26
N ASP A 24 -2.72 -5.45 -22.68
CA ASP A 24 -3.76 -5.46 -21.64
C ASP A 24 -3.43 -6.37 -20.44
N GLU A 25 -2.16 -6.34 -19.99
CA GLU A 25 -1.68 -7.14 -18.87
C GLU A 25 -2.56 -6.94 -17.62
N ASN A 26 -3.02 -8.06 -17.04
CA ASN A 26 -3.88 -8.06 -15.84
C ASN A 26 -3.38 -9.04 -14.77
N LEU A 27 -2.13 -8.86 -14.30
CA LEU A 27 -1.50 -9.75 -13.31
C LEU A 27 -2.20 -9.76 -11.94
N ASN A 28 -3.06 -8.81 -11.68
CA ASN A 28 -3.75 -8.68 -10.40
C ASN A 28 -5.22 -9.07 -10.45
N PHE A 29 -5.61 -9.86 -11.38
CA PHE A 29 -6.97 -10.35 -11.61
C PHE A 29 -8.07 -9.38 -11.12
N GLY A 30 -8.83 -8.81 -12.01
CA GLY A 30 -9.89 -7.85 -11.69
C GLY A 30 -9.53 -6.37 -11.92
N SER A 31 -8.27 -5.98 -12.16
CA SER A 31 -7.95 -4.57 -12.43
C SER A 31 -8.58 -4.09 -13.75
N TYR A 32 -8.58 -4.93 -14.79
CA TYR A 32 -9.32 -4.67 -16.03
C TYR A 32 -10.82 -4.57 -15.77
N TYR A 33 -11.37 -5.55 -15.01
CA TYR A 33 -12.78 -5.54 -14.65
C TYR A 33 -13.16 -4.28 -13.87
N ASP A 34 -12.35 -3.91 -12.86
CA ASP A 34 -12.56 -2.69 -12.08
C ASP A 34 -12.54 -1.46 -12.99
N TRP A 35 -11.62 -1.39 -13.97
CA TRP A 35 -11.58 -0.28 -14.91
C TRP A 35 -12.86 -0.16 -15.71
N ILE A 36 -13.28 -1.21 -16.39
CA ILE A 36 -14.43 -1.19 -17.30
C ILE A 36 -15.75 -1.01 -16.55
N HIS A 37 -15.93 -1.72 -15.43
CA HIS A 37 -17.25 -1.78 -14.76
C HIS A 37 -17.37 -0.85 -13.54
N VAL A 38 -16.25 -0.45 -12.94
CA VAL A 38 -16.27 0.34 -11.72
C VAL A 38 -15.84 1.79 -11.97
N TYR A 39 -14.87 2.05 -12.85
CA TYR A 39 -14.35 3.39 -13.08
C TYR A 39 -14.96 4.09 -14.30
N VAL A 40 -15.04 3.41 -15.46
CA VAL A 40 -15.51 4.03 -16.72
C VAL A 40 -16.93 4.59 -16.63
N PRO A 41 -17.94 3.87 -16.09
CA PRO A 41 -19.29 4.41 -16.04
C PRO A 41 -19.40 5.73 -15.27
N PRO A 42 -18.91 5.86 -14.02
CA PRO A 42 -19.00 7.13 -13.31
C PRO A 42 -18.08 8.22 -13.91
N ILE A 43 -16.96 7.88 -14.58
CA ILE A 43 -16.16 8.88 -15.32
C ILE A 43 -17.01 9.54 -16.42
N GLN A 44 -17.75 8.74 -17.20
CA GLN A 44 -18.62 9.21 -18.25
C GLN A 44 -19.80 10.01 -17.68
N ASP A 45 -20.42 9.51 -16.62
CA ASP A 45 -21.55 10.21 -15.98
C ASP A 45 -21.11 11.56 -15.38
N PHE A 46 -19.97 11.64 -14.69
CA PHE A 46 -19.41 12.91 -14.21
C PHE A 46 -19.04 13.86 -15.36
N ALA A 47 -18.59 13.32 -16.49
CA ALA A 47 -18.31 14.14 -17.67
C ALA A 47 -19.58 14.75 -18.25
N ASN A 48 -20.70 14.05 -18.23
CA ASN A 48 -21.98 14.48 -18.77
C ASN A 48 -22.79 15.31 -17.78
N ASN A 49 -22.92 14.84 -16.53
CA ASN A 49 -23.77 15.46 -15.51
C ASN A 49 -23.12 15.41 -14.11
N PHE A 50 -22.27 16.40 -13.85
CA PHE A 50 -21.45 16.44 -12.65
C PHE A 50 -22.25 16.40 -11.35
N TYR A 51 -23.26 17.26 -11.23
CA TYR A 51 -23.97 17.44 -9.96
C TYR A 51 -24.82 16.23 -9.58
N GLU A 52 -25.59 15.71 -10.51
CA GLU A 52 -26.42 14.51 -10.27
C GLU A 52 -25.56 13.29 -9.97
N THR A 53 -24.41 13.13 -10.67
CA THR A 53 -23.49 12.04 -10.42
C THR A 53 -22.83 12.16 -9.05
N LEU A 54 -22.53 13.39 -8.59
CA LEU A 54 -21.93 13.63 -7.29
C LEU A 54 -22.88 13.24 -6.14
N ILE A 55 -24.14 13.66 -6.22
CA ILE A 55 -25.14 13.32 -5.19
C ILE A 55 -25.55 11.84 -5.26
N GLY A 56 -25.72 11.31 -6.47
CA GLY A 56 -26.12 9.92 -6.68
C GLY A 56 -24.96 8.92 -6.75
N PHE A 57 -23.78 9.25 -6.21
CA PHE A 57 -22.57 8.41 -6.35
C PHE A 57 -22.71 7.01 -5.75
N GLU A 58 -23.56 6.85 -4.75
CA GLU A 58 -23.83 5.55 -4.12
C GLU A 58 -24.37 4.50 -5.09
N LYS A 59 -25.08 4.92 -6.17
CA LYS A 59 -25.60 4.01 -7.19
C LYS A 59 -24.54 3.09 -7.81
N TYR A 60 -23.27 3.52 -7.82
CA TYR A 60 -22.17 2.73 -8.38
C TYR A 60 -21.64 1.67 -7.39
N GLY A 61 -22.06 1.68 -6.14
CA GLY A 61 -21.62 0.74 -5.13
C GLY A 61 -20.11 0.74 -4.87
N GLN A 62 -19.43 1.84 -5.18
CA GLN A 62 -17.98 1.95 -5.09
C GLN A 62 -17.52 2.21 -3.66
N ARG A 63 -16.34 1.67 -3.33
CA ARG A 63 -15.62 1.90 -2.06
C ARG A 63 -14.52 2.94 -2.19
N HIS A 64 -14.38 3.55 -3.37
CA HIS A 64 -13.39 4.57 -3.65
C HIS A 64 -14.02 5.95 -3.56
N SER A 65 -13.24 6.91 -3.12
CA SER A 65 -13.64 8.31 -3.16
C SER A 65 -13.89 8.75 -4.60
N PRO A 66 -14.92 9.57 -4.89
CA PRO A 66 -15.17 10.08 -6.23
C PRO A 66 -14.06 11.03 -6.72
N PHE A 67 -13.20 11.51 -5.83
CA PHE A 67 -12.21 12.55 -6.13
C PHE A 67 -11.35 12.24 -7.36
N TYR A 68 -10.81 11.03 -7.44
CA TYR A 68 -9.98 10.64 -8.58
C TYR A 68 -10.80 10.43 -9.85
N ILE A 69 -12.00 9.89 -9.73
CA ILE A 69 -12.95 9.71 -10.84
C ILE A 69 -13.33 11.07 -11.44
N ILE A 70 -13.60 12.05 -10.59
CA ILE A 70 -13.85 13.44 -11.02
C ILE A 70 -12.65 13.99 -11.79
N PHE A 71 -11.43 13.76 -11.31
CA PHE A 71 -10.23 14.19 -12.04
C PHE A 71 -10.15 13.55 -13.43
N LEU A 72 -10.41 12.24 -13.56
CA LEU A 72 -10.41 11.55 -14.85
C LEU A 72 -11.55 12.04 -15.75
N SER A 73 -12.72 12.34 -15.20
CA SER A 73 -13.85 12.90 -15.96
C SER A 73 -13.55 14.29 -16.53
N LEU A 74 -12.77 15.10 -15.83
CA LEU A 74 -12.30 16.38 -16.35
C LEU A 74 -11.38 16.21 -17.56
N LEU A 75 -10.52 15.20 -17.55
CA LEU A 75 -9.67 14.87 -18.72
C LEU A 75 -10.54 14.44 -19.92
N LEU A 76 -11.58 13.64 -19.69
CA LEU A 76 -12.55 13.24 -20.72
C LEU A 76 -13.28 14.47 -21.29
N ARG A 77 -13.71 15.41 -20.45
CA ARG A 77 -14.33 16.69 -20.87
C ARG A 77 -13.39 17.56 -21.70
N LEU A 78 -12.08 17.46 -21.47
CA LEU A 78 -11.06 18.16 -22.28
C LEU A 78 -10.82 17.51 -23.65
N GLY A 79 -11.58 16.45 -23.99
CA GLY A 79 -11.51 15.76 -25.28
C GLY A 79 -10.50 14.61 -25.33
N LEU A 80 -9.90 14.20 -24.22
CA LEU A 80 -9.04 13.01 -24.19
C LEU A 80 -9.92 11.75 -24.18
N ASP A 81 -9.58 10.76 -25.02
CA ASP A 81 -10.22 9.45 -24.96
C ASP A 81 -9.76 8.61 -23.77
N LEU A 82 -10.47 7.52 -23.48
CA LEU A 82 -10.21 6.65 -22.33
C LEU A 82 -8.82 5.98 -22.40
N ASP A 83 -8.31 5.64 -23.59
CA ASP A 83 -7.02 5.02 -23.77
C ASP A 83 -5.88 6.02 -23.53
N THR A 84 -6.04 7.25 -23.98
CA THR A 84 -5.12 8.35 -23.68
C THR A 84 -5.09 8.65 -22.16
N ILE A 85 -6.25 8.67 -21.49
CA ILE A 85 -6.35 8.84 -20.04
C ILE A 85 -5.62 7.68 -19.33
N ARG A 86 -5.83 6.44 -19.76
CA ARG A 86 -5.16 5.25 -19.24
C ARG A 86 -3.64 5.34 -19.45
N PHE A 87 -3.18 5.79 -20.61
CA PHE A 87 -1.75 5.99 -20.90
C PHE A 87 -1.12 7.07 -20.00
N LEU A 88 -1.81 8.21 -19.81
CA LEU A 88 -1.36 9.26 -18.90
C LEU A 88 -1.26 8.76 -17.46
N HIS A 89 -2.25 7.98 -17.02
CA HIS A 89 -2.24 7.36 -15.69
C HIS A 89 -1.03 6.42 -15.52
N MET A 90 -0.76 5.56 -16.49
CA MET A 90 0.39 4.65 -16.48
C MET A 90 1.71 5.41 -16.25
N ASN A 91 1.88 6.56 -16.87
CA ASN A 91 3.08 7.38 -16.71
C ASN A 91 3.26 7.97 -15.30
N GLY A 92 2.22 7.95 -14.46
CA GLY A 92 2.34 8.23 -13.03
C GLY A 92 3.35 7.34 -12.29
N CYS A 93 3.61 6.13 -12.80
CA CYS A 93 4.64 5.23 -12.27
C CYS A 93 6.06 5.85 -12.31
N ILE A 94 6.36 6.69 -13.29
CA ILE A 94 7.65 7.39 -13.39
C ILE A 94 7.78 8.39 -12.25
N VAL A 95 6.72 9.15 -11.98
CA VAL A 95 6.67 10.11 -10.86
C VAL A 95 6.86 9.39 -9.54
N PHE A 96 6.19 8.22 -9.38
CA PHE A 96 6.36 7.39 -8.19
C PHE A 96 7.81 6.99 -7.95
N ILE A 97 8.48 6.42 -8.97
CA ILE A 97 9.88 5.94 -8.85
C ILE A 97 10.81 7.10 -8.50
N PHE A 98 10.63 8.25 -9.12
CA PHE A 98 11.41 9.45 -8.85
C PHE A 98 11.25 9.89 -7.38
N LEU A 99 10.02 9.99 -6.88
CA LEU A 99 9.75 10.36 -5.49
C LEU A 99 10.28 9.31 -4.52
N PHE A 100 10.08 8.03 -4.81
CA PHE A 100 10.55 6.94 -3.96
C PHE A 100 12.07 6.91 -3.86
N TYR A 101 12.78 7.11 -4.99
CA TYR A 101 14.23 7.27 -4.99
C TYR A 101 14.69 8.43 -4.08
N HIS A 102 14.02 9.59 -4.16
CA HIS A 102 14.36 10.72 -3.32
C HIS A 102 14.11 10.47 -1.82
N CYS A 103 13.06 9.71 -1.48
CA CYS A 103 12.83 9.25 -0.13
C CYS A 103 13.96 8.32 0.37
N LEU A 104 14.34 7.33 -0.46
CA LEU A 104 15.45 6.42 -0.16
C LEU A 104 16.76 7.17 0.05
N LYS A 105 17.08 8.14 -0.79
CA LYS A 105 18.27 9.00 -0.66
C LYS A 105 18.24 9.84 0.63
N LEU A 106 17.08 10.32 1.05
CA LEU A 106 16.92 10.97 2.34
C LEU A 106 17.13 9.98 3.49
N ARG A 107 16.67 8.75 3.38
CA ARG A 107 16.73 7.74 4.43
C ARG A 107 18.13 7.14 4.58
N PHE A 108 18.79 6.81 3.47
CA PHE A 108 20.05 6.05 3.40
C PHE A 108 21.17 6.89 2.79
N LYS A 109 21.77 7.78 3.60
CA LYS A 109 22.80 8.72 3.10
C LYS A 109 24.12 8.04 2.69
N ASP A 110 24.43 6.91 3.35
CA ASP A 110 25.71 6.22 3.20
C ASP A 110 25.67 5.13 2.10
N ILE A 111 24.52 4.94 1.46
CA ILE A 111 24.35 3.93 0.39
C ILE A 111 24.58 4.59 -0.97
N ASP A 112 25.28 3.87 -1.83
CA ASP A 112 25.59 4.37 -3.17
C ASP A 112 24.33 4.64 -4.01
N LYS A 113 24.45 5.62 -4.89
CA LYS A 113 23.35 6.11 -5.73
C LYS A 113 22.79 5.01 -6.64
N PHE A 114 23.67 4.13 -7.14
CA PHE A 114 23.28 3.05 -8.05
C PHE A 114 22.35 2.06 -7.35
N THR A 115 22.71 1.60 -6.15
CA THR A 115 21.90 0.70 -5.32
C THR A 115 20.52 1.31 -4.98
N LEU A 116 20.48 2.60 -4.60
CA LEU A 116 19.20 3.27 -4.30
C LEU A 116 18.29 3.42 -5.52
N GLN A 117 18.86 3.65 -6.71
CA GLN A 117 18.11 3.70 -7.96
C GLN A 117 17.55 2.31 -8.30
N LEU A 118 18.36 1.25 -8.20
CA LEU A 118 17.87 -0.12 -8.39
C LEU A 118 16.73 -0.45 -7.41
N LEU A 119 16.90 -0.10 -6.14
CA LEU A 119 15.86 -0.36 -5.12
C LEU A 119 14.55 0.38 -5.44
N SER A 120 14.62 1.61 -5.97
CA SER A 120 13.42 2.34 -6.38
C SER A 120 12.74 1.73 -7.60
N MET A 121 13.51 1.23 -8.56
CA MET A 121 13.02 0.59 -9.78
C MET A 121 12.48 -0.84 -9.54
N PHE A 122 12.87 -1.49 -8.45
CA PHE A 122 12.37 -2.82 -8.07
C PHE A 122 10.84 -2.89 -8.04
N ILE A 123 10.16 -1.78 -7.75
CA ILE A 123 8.70 -1.72 -7.69
C ILE A 123 8.02 -2.11 -9.01
N PHE A 124 8.70 -1.96 -10.16
CA PHE A 124 8.19 -2.43 -11.46
C PHE A 124 8.01 -3.95 -11.53
N LEU A 125 8.64 -4.69 -10.62
CA LEU A 125 8.49 -6.15 -10.50
C LEU A 125 7.37 -6.55 -9.54
N SER A 126 6.62 -5.60 -9.01
CA SER A 126 5.40 -5.87 -8.26
C SER A 126 4.22 -6.07 -9.22
N PRO A 127 3.60 -7.27 -9.28
CA PRO A 127 2.42 -7.50 -10.11
C PRO A 127 1.28 -6.54 -9.83
N THR A 128 1.09 -6.20 -8.56
CA THR A 128 0.07 -5.22 -8.16
C THR A 128 0.40 -3.82 -8.66
N PHE A 129 1.66 -3.37 -8.52
CA PHE A 129 2.05 -2.05 -9.01
C PHE A 129 1.90 -1.94 -10.52
N ARG A 130 2.27 -2.98 -11.28
CA ARG A 130 2.06 -3.03 -12.73
C ARG A 130 0.59 -2.91 -13.10
N SER A 131 -0.26 -3.73 -12.48
CA SER A 131 -1.71 -3.68 -12.73
C SER A 131 -2.32 -2.33 -12.36
N LEU A 132 -1.91 -1.72 -11.22
CA LEU A 132 -2.36 -0.38 -10.82
C LEU A 132 -1.83 0.72 -11.73
N SER A 133 -0.73 0.50 -12.44
CA SER A 133 -0.19 1.45 -13.41
C SER A 133 -0.89 1.33 -14.76
N ILE A 134 -1.18 0.12 -15.22
CA ILE A 134 -1.80 -0.16 -16.51
C ILE A 134 -3.31 0.18 -16.50
N TRP A 135 -3.99 -0.15 -15.41
CA TRP A 135 -5.43 0.07 -15.24
C TRP A 135 -5.68 1.19 -14.23
N PRO A 136 -6.28 2.31 -14.64
CA PRO A 136 -6.51 3.44 -13.76
C PRO A 136 -7.29 3.05 -12.51
N ASP A 137 -6.67 3.29 -11.37
CA ASP A 137 -7.20 3.03 -10.05
C ASP A 137 -6.70 4.12 -9.09
N SER A 138 -7.55 4.59 -8.20
CA SER A 138 -7.24 5.65 -7.24
C SER A 138 -6.05 5.34 -6.32
N ARG A 139 -5.70 4.06 -6.19
CA ARG A 139 -4.58 3.62 -5.33
C ARG A 139 -3.22 4.07 -5.85
N LEU A 140 -2.97 4.08 -7.16
CA LEU A 140 -1.67 4.55 -7.67
C LEU A 140 -1.47 6.05 -7.41
N PRO A 141 -2.35 6.98 -7.83
CA PRO A 141 -2.18 8.39 -7.51
C PRO A 141 -2.22 8.66 -6.01
N GLY A 142 -3.06 7.97 -5.24
CA GLY A 142 -3.05 8.03 -3.78
C GLY A 142 -1.69 7.65 -3.19
N LEU A 143 -1.08 6.57 -3.69
CA LEU A 143 0.25 6.11 -3.26
C LEU A 143 1.36 7.10 -3.64
N ILE A 144 1.31 7.70 -4.83
CA ILE A 144 2.27 8.74 -5.26
C ILE A 144 2.25 9.90 -4.27
N ILE A 145 1.05 10.42 -3.97
CA ILE A 145 0.89 11.55 -3.05
C ILE A 145 1.22 11.14 -1.60
N PHE A 146 0.96 9.89 -1.21
CA PHE A 146 1.38 9.36 0.08
C PHE A 146 2.92 9.30 0.20
N VAL A 147 3.63 8.87 -0.85
CA VAL A 147 5.11 8.91 -0.86
C VAL A 147 5.64 10.33 -0.83
N LEU A 148 4.95 11.29 -1.46
CA LEU A 148 5.25 12.71 -1.33
C LEU A 148 5.10 13.20 0.12
N SER A 149 4.04 12.76 0.82
CA SER A 149 3.88 13.02 2.26
C SER A 149 5.06 12.48 3.08
N ILE A 150 5.49 11.24 2.80
CA ILE A 150 6.69 10.64 3.44
C ILE A 150 7.95 11.45 3.11
N TYR A 151 8.12 11.91 1.88
CA TYR A 151 9.27 12.74 1.50
C TYR A 151 9.36 14.01 2.36
N PHE A 152 8.26 14.74 2.51
CA PHE A 152 8.22 15.92 3.36
C PHE A 152 8.37 15.57 4.85
N PHE A 153 7.82 14.44 5.30
CA PHE A 153 8.04 13.95 6.65
C PHE A 153 9.52 13.64 6.93
N LEU A 154 10.23 12.99 6.01
CA LEU A 154 11.66 12.74 6.14
C LEU A 154 12.47 14.05 6.18
N LYS A 155 12.05 15.05 5.40
CA LYS A 155 12.62 16.41 5.50
C LYS A 155 12.31 17.08 6.83
N PHE A 156 11.08 16.96 7.32
CA PHE A 156 10.70 17.43 8.66
C PHE A 156 11.60 16.84 9.75
N MET A 157 11.86 15.53 9.69
CA MET A 157 12.71 14.84 10.68
C MET A 157 14.18 15.28 10.63
N LYS A 158 14.65 15.86 9.52
CA LYS A 158 16.06 16.27 9.31
C LYS A 158 16.31 17.74 9.50
N ASN A 159 15.31 18.59 9.47
CA ASN A 159 15.44 20.03 9.54
C ASN A 159 15.07 20.55 10.93
N ASN A 160 15.49 21.78 11.22
CA ASN A 160 15.19 22.52 12.44
C ASN A 160 14.55 23.89 12.12
N GLY A 161 14.01 24.55 13.15
CA GLY A 161 13.45 25.90 13.04
C GLY A 161 12.24 25.98 12.09
N HIS A 162 12.10 27.13 11.42
CA HIS A 162 10.96 27.39 10.52
C HIS A 162 10.81 26.38 9.37
N LYS A 163 11.93 25.92 8.79
CA LYS A 163 11.90 24.91 7.73
C LYS A 163 11.25 23.61 8.17
N LYS A 164 11.40 23.26 9.45
CA LYS A 164 10.77 22.07 10.02
C LYS A 164 9.24 22.17 10.00
N VAL A 165 8.70 23.31 10.46
CA VAL A 165 7.25 23.58 10.46
C VAL A 165 6.68 23.53 9.04
N PHE A 166 7.37 24.16 8.09
CA PHE A 166 7.01 24.17 6.68
C PHE A 166 6.91 22.75 6.10
N PHE A 167 7.90 21.88 6.38
CA PHE A 167 7.85 20.50 5.90
C PHE A 167 6.77 19.67 6.59
N ALA A 168 6.43 19.92 7.86
CA ALA A 168 5.30 19.27 8.51
C ALA A 168 3.99 19.65 7.83
N PHE A 169 3.82 20.93 7.46
CA PHE A 169 2.67 21.42 6.73
C PHE A 169 2.49 20.73 5.38
N TYR A 170 3.54 20.67 4.55
CA TYR A 170 3.46 19.97 3.25
C TYR A 170 3.24 18.47 3.39
N SER A 171 3.81 17.85 4.44
CA SER A 171 3.56 16.44 4.73
C SER A 171 2.08 16.19 5.07
N ALA A 172 1.48 17.01 5.92
CA ALA A 172 0.07 16.91 6.29
C ALA A 172 -0.85 17.19 5.09
N LEU A 173 -0.57 18.25 4.32
CA LEU A 173 -1.33 18.60 3.12
C LEU A 173 -1.31 17.45 2.10
N SER A 174 -0.13 16.89 1.82
CA SER A 174 0.00 15.74 0.92
C SER A 174 -0.73 14.51 1.47
N LEU A 175 -0.71 14.28 2.78
CA LEU A 175 -1.43 13.16 3.39
C LEU A 175 -2.95 13.33 3.27
N ILE A 176 -3.47 14.53 3.47
CA ILE A 176 -4.89 14.84 3.29
C ILE A 176 -5.29 14.60 1.83
N LEU A 177 -4.52 15.11 0.88
CA LEU A 177 -4.79 14.90 -0.54
C LEU A 177 -4.74 13.40 -0.92
N SER A 178 -3.76 12.66 -0.40
CA SER A 178 -3.68 11.21 -0.57
C SER A 178 -4.93 10.51 -0.02
N SER A 179 -5.46 10.97 1.13
CA SER A 179 -6.68 10.45 1.75
C SER A 179 -7.94 10.76 0.95
N TYR A 180 -8.00 11.93 0.31
CA TYR A 180 -9.08 12.26 -0.64
C TYR A 180 -9.09 11.34 -1.86
N ILE A 181 -7.92 10.97 -2.36
CA ILE A 181 -7.77 10.08 -3.52
C ILE A 181 -8.05 8.62 -3.11
N SER A 182 -7.43 8.17 -2.02
CA SER A 182 -7.55 6.80 -1.51
C SER A 182 -7.66 6.81 0.02
N PRO A 183 -8.88 6.64 0.57
CA PRO A 183 -9.16 6.81 2.00
C PRO A 183 -8.32 5.93 2.94
N ASN A 184 -7.79 4.81 2.46
CA ASN A 184 -6.94 3.92 3.25
C ASN A 184 -5.68 4.61 3.82
N PHE A 185 -5.21 5.69 3.17
CA PHE A 185 -4.05 6.44 3.65
C PHE A 185 -4.36 7.36 4.83
N SER A 186 -5.64 7.66 5.11
CA SER A 186 -6.04 8.55 6.21
C SER A 186 -5.57 8.05 7.58
N LEU A 187 -5.55 6.74 7.81
CA LEU A 187 -5.12 6.16 9.08
C LEU A 187 -3.64 6.40 9.39
N PHE A 188 -2.82 6.65 8.38
CA PHE A 188 -1.42 7.04 8.59
C PHE A 188 -1.28 8.42 9.24
N ALA A 189 -2.34 9.23 9.28
CA ALA A 189 -2.37 10.47 10.06
C ALA A 189 -2.00 10.21 11.53
N ILE A 190 -2.44 9.10 12.12
CA ILE A 190 -2.08 8.71 13.49
C ILE A 190 -0.54 8.73 13.65
N PHE A 191 0.17 8.09 12.73
CA PHE A 191 1.64 8.04 12.77
C PHE A 191 2.28 9.42 12.61
N PHE A 192 1.89 10.17 11.57
CA PHE A 192 2.52 11.45 11.26
C PHE A 192 2.24 12.49 12.36
N TYR A 193 1.00 12.58 12.84
CA TYR A 193 0.63 13.56 13.86
C TYR A 193 1.23 13.25 15.24
N LEU A 194 1.46 11.99 15.61
CA LEU A 194 2.24 11.64 16.80
C LEU A 194 3.67 12.18 16.71
N PHE A 195 4.29 12.17 15.54
CA PHE A 195 5.62 12.74 15.34
C PHE A 195 5.58 14.28 15.31
N PHE A 196 4.59 14.89 14.68
CA PHE A 196 4.42 16.35 14.68
C PHE A 196 4.21 16.85 16.09
N PHE A 197 3.32 16.22 16.86
CA PHE A 197 3.12 16.57 18.27
C PHE A 197 4.40 16.48 19.10
N LYS A 198 5.19 15.42 18.89
CA LYS A 198 6.43 15.20 19.66
C LYS A 198 7.54 16.20 19.33
N TYR A 199 7.62 16.68 18.09
CA TYR A 199 8.81 17.39 17.57
C TYR A 199 8.54 18.81 17.08
N MET A 200 7.33 19.33 17.21
CA MET A 200 6.96 20.72 16.94
C MET A 200 6.63 21.45 18.23
N SER A 201 6.62 22.79 18.17
CA SER A 201 6.04 23.60 19.24
C SER A 201 4.52 23.40 19.31
N TYR A 202 3.95 23.47 20.50
CA TYR A 202 2.51 23.28 20.71
C TYR A 202 1.65 24.21 19.84
N ARG A 203 2.05 25.49 19.72
CA ARG A 203 1.34 26.46 18.84
C ARG A 203 1.33 26.02 17.38
N SER A 204 2.50 25.65 16.84
CA SER A 204 2.61 25.19 15.44
C SER A 204 1.84 23.90 15.19
N PHE A 205 1.82 23.01 16.18
CA PHE A 205 1.05 21.76 16.08
C PHE A 205 -0.47 22.03 16.05
N ILE A 206 -0.99 22.91 16.93
CA ILE A 206 -2.41 23.27 16.93
C ILE A 206 -2.80 23.93 15.60
N LEU A 207 -2.01 24.86 15.08
CA LEU A 207 -2.29 25.47 13.78
C LEU A 207 -2.33 24.45 12.65
N LEU A 208 -1.38 23.50 12.63
CA LEU A 208 -1.37 22.42 11.67
C LEU A 208 -2.61 21.53 11.80
N PHE A 209 -2.99 21.19 13.02
CA PHE A 209 -4.17 20.36 13.30
C PHE A 209 -5.48 21.04 12.87
N LEU A 210 -5.67 22.31 13.23
CA LEU A 210 -6.84 23.09 12.84
C LEU A 210 -6.95 23.23 11.33
N LEU A 211 -5.84 23.54 10.65
CA LEU A 211 -5.83 23.60 9.19
C LEU A 211 -6.22 22.28 8.57
N SER A 212 -5.69 21.17 9.10
CA SER A 212 -6.03 19.84 8.59
C SER A 212 -7.49 19.48 8.82
N ALA A 213 -8.05 19.88 9.97
CA ALA A 213 -9.48 19.72 10.25
C ALA A 213 -10.33 20.52 9.23
N ILE A 214 -9.97 21.80 8.97
CA ILE A 214 -10.65 22.62 7.96
C ILE A 214 -10.59 21.97 6.57
N LEU A 215 -9.42 21.51 6.16
CA LEU A 215 -9.23 20.84 4.86
C LEU A 215 -9.97 19.51 4.76
N SER A 216 -10.37 18.90 5.86
CA SER A 216 -11.16 17.67 5.89
C SER A 216 -12.68 17.91 5.82
N ILE A 217 -13.15 19.14 6.03
CA ILE A 217 -14.58 19.51 6.06
C ILE A 217 -15.32 19.08 4.78
N PRO A 218 -14.80 19.30 3.54
CA PRO A 218 -15.52 18.90 2.34
C PRO A 218 -15.82 17.39 2.28
N MET A 219 -14.88 16.55 2.75
CA MET A 219 -15.10 15.10 2.79
C MET A 219 -16.12 14.71 3.87
N LEU A 220 -16.05 15.33 5.05
CA LEU A 220 -17.00 15.10 6.13
C LEU A 220 -18.41 15.55 5.73
N TYR A 221 -18.53 16.71 5.11
CA TYR A 221 -19.79 17.20 4.56
C TYR A 221 -20.39 16.22 3.55
N TYR A 222 -19.57 15.72 2.62
CA TYR A 222 -19.99 14.77 1.58
C TYR A 222 -20.50 13.46 2.17
N ILE A 223 -19.79 12.92 3.19
CA ILE A 223 -20.16 11.65 3.82
C ILE A 223 -21.34 11.80 4.78
N PHE A 224 -21.36 12.84 5.65
CA PHE A 224 -22.29 12.92 6.76
C PHE A 224 -23.50 13.83 6.50
N ILE A 225 -23.39 14.80 5.60
CA ILE A 225 -24.51 15.74 5.30
C ILE A 225 -25.22 15.35 4.01
N LEU A 226 -24.47 14.99 2.97
CA LEU A 226 -25.06 14.50 1.74
C LEU A 226 -25.38 13.00 1.77
N ASP A 227 -25.02 12.31 2.86
CA ASP A 227 -25.23 10.87 3.11
C ASP A 227 -24.65 9.96 2.00
N VAL A 228 -23.60 10.42 1.33
CA VAL A 228 -22.90 9.62 0.30
C VAL A 228 -21.77 8.84 0.93
N ASN A 229 -22.13 7.70 1.52
CA ASN A 229 -21.19 6.92 2.33
C ASN A 229 -20.46 5.85 1.51
N PHE A 230 -19.65 6.26 0.55
CA PHE A 230 -18.85 5.36 -0.28
C PHE A 230 -17.88 4.48 0.53
N MET A 231 -17.47 4.89 1.72
CA MET A 231 -16.57 4.07 2.58
C MET A 231 -17.29 2.84 3.15
N ILE A 232 -18.58 2.91 3.36
CA ILE A 232 -19.42 1.86 3.93
C ILE A 232 -20.22 1.14 2.84
N ALA A 233 -20.45 1.77 1.70
CA ALA A 233 -21.17 1.21 0.56
C ALA A 233 -20.46 -0.08 0.09
N GLY A 234 -20.96 -1.20 0.55
CA GLY A 234 -20.36 -2.52 0.35
C GLY A 234 -21.10 -3.34 -0.68
N ARG A 235 -21.52 -2.75 -1.80
CA ARG A 235 -22.13 -3.52 -2.88
C ARG A 235 -21.09 -3.87 -3.92
N THR A 236 -20.67 -5.14 -3.95
CA THR A 236 -20.11 -5.69 -5.17
C THR A 236 -21.31 -6.02 -6.07
N PRO A 237 -21.42 -5.40 -7.26
CA PRO A 237 -22.50 -5.73 -8.19
C PRO A 237 -22.51 -7.24 -8.44
N GLY A 238 -23.67 -7.90 -8.28
CA GLY A 238 -23.84 -9.34 -8.54
C GLY A 238 -23.63 -10.27 -7.34
N ILE A 239 -23.26 -9.78 -6.16
CA ILE A 239 -23.29 -10.56 -4.94
C ILE A 239 -24.46 -10.05 -4.09
N GLU A 240 -25.46 -10.90 -3.89
CA GLU A 240 -26.55 -10.61 -2.98
C GLU A 240 -26.01 -10.09 -1.64
N GLN A 241 -26.71 -9.13 -1.07
CA GLN A 241 -26.41 -8.46 0.17
C GLN A 241 -26.23 -9.45 1.33
N THR A 242 -25.13 -10.12 1.40
CA THR A 242 -24.73 -10.75 2.65
C THR A 242 -24.09 -9.68 3.50
N SER A 243 -24.96 -9.02 4.26
CA SER A 243 -24.71 -8.43 5.57
C SER A 243 -23.25 -8.05 5.84
N ILE A 244 -23.04 -6.75 5.99
CA ILE A 244 -21.93 -6.19 6.73
C ILE A 244 -20.57 -6.44 6.07
N ALA A 245 -20.26 -5.58 5.12
CA ALA A 245 -18.92 -5.43 4.56
C ALA A 245 -17.85 -5.13 5.64
N PHE A 246 -18.27 -4.87 6.87
CA PHE A 246 -17.46 -4.56 8.02
C PHE A 246 -17.52 -5.68 9.04
N SER A 247 -16.44 -6.39 9.22
CA SER A 247 -16.22 -7.13 10.45
C SER A 247 -14.89 -6.68 11.03
N PHE A 248 -14.94 -6.29 12.28
CA PHE A 248 -13.76 -6.06 13.08
C PHE A 248 -13.14 -7.38 13.55
N ASN A 249 -13.20 -8.45 12.73
CA ASN A 249 -12.48 -9.65 13.08
C ASN A 249 -10.98 -9.42 13.02
N ILE A 250 -10.45 -8.89 14.12
CA ILE A 250 -9.03 -8.54 14.27
C ILE A 250 -8.15 -9.78 14.09
N SER A 251 -8.60 -10.96 14.51
CA SER A 251 -7.84 -12.20 14.37
C SER A 251 -7.60 -12.57 12.92
N ASN A 252 -8.61 -12.46 12.06
CA ASN A 252 -8.47 -12.67 10.62
C ASN A 252 -7.45 -11.69 10.03
N LYS A 253 -7.55 -10.40 10.41
CA LYS A 253 -6.64 -9.36 9.93
C LYS A 253 -5.22 -9.59 10.40
N ILE A 254 -5.00 -9.91 11.68
CA ILE A 254 -3.67 -10.19 12.22
C ILE A 254 -3.01 -11.34 11.46
N LEU A 255 -3.65 -12.49 11.30
CA LEU A 255 -3.03 -13.65 10.68
C LEU A 255 -2.79 -13.43 9.17
N ILE A 256 -3.79 -12.97 8.43
CA ILE A 256 -3.68 -12.82 6.98
C ILE A 256 -2.74 -11.68 6.61
N ILE A 257 -2.89 -10.49 7.24
CA ILE A 257 -2.02 -9.34 6.91
C ILE A 257 -0.58 -9.62 7.32
N SER A 258 -0.37 -10.28 8.47
CA SER A 258 0.97 -10.70 8.88
C SER A 258 1.60 -11.65 7.87
N SER A 259 0.84 -12.59 7.35
CA SER A 259 1.31 -13.51 6.30
C SER A 259 1.66 -12.79 5.00
N ILE A 260 0.88 -11.76 4.62
CA ILE A 260 1.16 -10.91 3.45
C ILE A 260 2.44 -10.10 3.67
N ILE A 261 2.58 -9.45 4.83
CA ILE A 261 3.80 -8.69 5.17
C ILE A 261 5.03 -9.59 5.10
N PHE A 262 4.94 -10.77 5.69
CA PHE A 262 6.04 -11.72 5.68
C PHE A 262 6.40 -12.18 4.26
N PHE A 263 5.42 -12.51 3.42
CA PHE A 263 5.64 -12.89 2.04
C PHE A 263 6.54 -11.89 1.30
N HIS A 264 6.26 -10.59 1.45
CA HIS A 264 7.07 -9.54 0.84
C HIS A 264 8.44 -9.34 1.51
N LEU A 265 8.60 -9.75 2.76
CA LEU A 265 9.87 -9.65 3.48
C LEU A 265 10.78 -10.87 3.29
N ILE A 266 10.27 -12.01 2.80
CA ILE A 266 11.05 -13.24 2.63
C ILE A 266 12.43 -12.99 1.99
N PRO A 267 12.57 -12.25 0.88
CA PRO A 267 13.88 -12.05 0.25
C PRO A 267 14.86 -11.25 1.09
N THR A 268 14.39 -10.56 2.12
CA THR A 268 15.19 -9.62 2.93
C THR A 268 15.35 -10.03 4.38
N ILE A 269 14.54 -10.97 4.88
CA ILE A 269 14.46 -11.36 6.31
C ILE A 269 15.82 -11.68 6.89
N TYR A 270 16.60 -12.51 6.22
CA TYR A 270 17.93 -12.95 6.69
C TYR A 270 18.88 -11.77 6.93
N PHE A 271 18.80 -10.73 6.10
CA PHE A 271 19.67 -9.57 6.18
C PHE A 271 19.18 -8.52 7.18
N LEU A 272 17.87 -8.39 7.33
CA LEU A 272 17.24 -7.41 8.21
C LEU A 272 17.31 -7.84 9.70
N THR A 273 17.50 -9.13 9.96
CA THR A 273 17.46 -9.71 11.29
C THR A 273 18.87 -9.88 11.87
N ASP A 274 19.08 -9.41 13.08
CA ASP A 274 20.21 -9.80 13.89
C ASP A 274 19.91 -11.14 14.58
N SER A 275 20.60 -12.19 14.19
CA SER A 275 20.33 -13.55 14.68
C SER A 275 20.50 -13.68 16.20
N LYS A 276 21.46 -12.96 16.79
CA LYS A 276 21.67 -12.99 18.25
C LYS A 276 20.53 -12.30 18.99
N GLN A 277 20.12 -11.13 18.53
CA GLN A 277 18.99 -10.40 19.12
C GLN A 277 17.68 -11.17 18.97
N PHE A 278 17.44 -11.77 17.80
CA PHE A 278 16.26 -12.59 17.56
C PHE A 278 16.21 -13.81 18.47
N LEU A 279 17.34 -14.50 18.68
CA LEU A 279 17.41 -15.66 19.56
C LEU A 279 17.15 -15.27 21.03
N GLN A 280 17.72 -14.15 21.50
CA GLN A 280 17.46 -13.64 22.84
C GLN A 280 16.00 -13.24 23.04
N PHE A 281 15.41 -12.56 22.05
CA PHE A 281 14.00 -12.23 22.06
C PHE A 281 13.12 -13.49 22.12
N SER A 282 13.44 -14.49 21.29
CA SER A 282 12.74 -15.77 21.25
C SER A 282 12.70 -16.45 22.62
N LYS A 283 13.86 -16.63 23.27
CA LYS A 283 13.94 -17.22 24.62
C LYS A 283 13.08 -16.49 25.65
N LYS A 284 12.99 -15.16 25.58
CA LYS A 284 12.29 -14.33 26.56
C LYS A 284 10.77 -14.24 26.31
N LYS A 285 10.34 -14.30 25.06
CA LYS A 285 8.96 -13.91 24.65
C LYS A 285 8.12 -15.06 24.10
N MET A 286 8.70 -16.24 23.89
CA MET A 286 8.02 -17.37 23.25
C MET A 286 6.73 -17.80 23.97
N ILE A 287 6.78 -17.93 25.30
CA ILE A 287 5.59 -18.37 26.06
C ILE A 287 4.43 -17.40 25.91
N ASN A 288 4.68 -16.10 26.11
CA ASN A 288 3.66 -15.07 25.95
C ASN A 288 3.11 -15.04 24.50
N PHE A 289 3.98 -15.30 23.54
CA PHE A 289 3.58 -15.36 22.14
C PHE A 289 2.70 -16.57 21.84
N ILE A 290 3.02 -17.76 22.38
CA ILE A 290 2.21 -18.97 22.20
C ILE A 290 0.79 -18.73 22.72
N ILE A 291 0.63 -18.13 23.90
CA ILE A 291 -0.68 -17.80 24.46
C ILE A 291 -1.42 -16.83 23.55
N PHE A 292 -0.76 -15.74 23.11
CA PHE A 292 -1.34 -14.79 22.19
C PHE A 292 -1.76 -15.45 20.87
N PHE A 293 -0.92 -16.29 20.29
CA PHE A 293 -1.18 -16.98 19.03
C PHE A 293 -2.36 -17.97 19.16
N ALA A 294 -2.45 -18.70 20.26
CA ALA A 294 -3.59 -19.59 20.54
C ALA A 294 -4.91 -18.82 20.59
N VAL A 295 -4.94 -17.65 21.25
CA VAL A 295 -6.12 -16.77 21.26
C VAL A 295 -6.48 -16.28 19.86
N VAL A 296 -5.48 -15.86 19.06
CA VAL A 296 -5.72 -15.38 17.70
C VAL A 296 -6.25 -16.49 16.80
N ILE A 297 -5.73 -17.73 16.90
CA ILE A 297 -6.25 -18.89 16.15
C ILE A 297 -7.68 -19.22 16.58
N TYR A 298 -7.98 -19.21 17.86
CA TYR A 298 -9.32 -19.54 18.38
C TYR A 298 -10.41 -18.64 17.76
N PHE A 299 -10.12 -17.37 17.55
CA PHE A 299 -11.05 -16.42 16.92
C PHE A 299 -10.91 -16.33 15.39
N PHE A 300 -10.05 -17.13 14.76
CA PHE A 300 -9.87 -17.12 13.32
C PHE A 300 -11.01 -17.88 12.63
N ASN A 301 -11.76 -17.17 11.80
CA ASN A 301 -12.91 -17.72 11.06
C ASN A 301 -12.99 -17.19 9.62
N TYR A 302 -11.83 -16.86 9.01
CA TYR A 302 -11.81 -16.31 7.67
C TYR A 302 -12.35 -17.32 6.66
N GLN A 303 -13.33 -16.87 5.86
CA GLN A 303 -13.85 -17.65 4.75
C GLN A 303 -13.08 -17.28 3.48
N ILE A 304 -12.68 -18.29 2.73
CA ILE A 304 -12.00 -18.06 1.47
C ILE A 304 -12.97 -17.45 0.48
N SER A 305 -12.63 -16.26 -0.05
CA SER A 305 -13.19 -15.74 -1.27
C SER A 305 -12.18 -15.97 -2.40
N PHE A 306 -12.66 -16.05 -3.63
CA PHE A 306 -11.83 -16.34 -4.82
C PHE A 306 -10.58 -15.44 -4.94
N THR A 307 -10.61 -14.22 -4.39
CA THR A 307 -9.54 -13.23 -4.55
C THR A 307 -8.90 -12.77 -3.24
N GLY A 308 -9.37 -13.21 -2.07
CA GLY A 308 -8.90 -12.78 -0.75
C GLY A 308 -8.00 -13.80 -0.03
N GLY A 309 -7.54 -13.43 1.17
CA GLY A 309 -6.83 -14.35 2.09
C GLY A 309 -5.31 -14.39 2.00
N GLY A 310 -4.71 -13.77 0.98
CA GLY A 310 -3.26 -13.79 0.80
C GLY A 310 -2.72 -15.13 0.28
N PHE A 311 -1.42 -15.13 -0.09
CA PHE A 311 -0.79 -16.29 -0.75
C PHE A 311 -0.80 -17.56 0.11
N PHE A 312 -0.33 -17.48 1.35
CA PHE A 312 -0.18 -18.67 2.20
C PHE A 312 -1.51 -19.28 2.63
N TYR A 313 -2.53 -18.45 2.85
CA TYR A 313 -3.87 -18.95 3.16
C TYR A 313 -4.49 -19.68 1.96
N GLN A 314 -4.44 -19.08 0.78
CA GLN A 314 -4.90 -19.72 -0.44
C GLN A 314 -4.16 -21.03 -0.72
N LEU A 315 -2.82 -21.03 -0.57
CA LEU A 315 -2.02 -22.23 -0.74
C LEU A 315 -2.45 -23.35 0.23
N SER A 316 -2.70 -23.01 1.50
CA SER A 316 -3.17 -23.97 2.51
C SER A 316 -4.51 -24.62 2.13
N ILE A 317 -5.46 -23.82 1.69
CA ILE A 317 -6.79 -24.35 1.33
C ILE A 317 -6.75 -25.11 0.02
N TYR A 318 -6.12 -24.59 -1.04
CA TYR A 318 -6.14 -25.23 -2.36
C TYR A 318 -5.27 -26.49 -2.44
N MET A 319 -4.13 -26.56 -1.72
CA MET A 319 -3.26 -27.73 -1.74
C MET A 319 -3.59 -28.77 -0.66
N PHE A 320 -4.02 -28.33 0.52
CA PHE A 320 -4.16 -29.21 1.69
C PHE A 320 -5.60 -29.33 2.19
N ASN A 321 -6.52 -28.53 1.65
CA ASN A 321 -7.94 -28.45 2.04
C ASN A 321 -8.14 -28.25 3.57
N ASN A 322 -7.19 -27.61 4.23
CA ASN A 322 -7.25 -27.29 5.66
C ASN A 322 -6.35 -26.09 6.01
N ASN A 323 -6.47 -25.59 7.26
CA ASN A 323 -5.72 -24.43 7.72
C ASN A 323 -4.39 -24.78 8.41
N ILE A 324 -4.00 -26.04 8.53
CA ILE A 324 -2.83 -26.44 9.34
C ILE A 324 -1.56 -25.81 8.79
N PHE A 325 -1.34 -25.93 7.48
CA PHE A 325 -0.18 -25.31 6.82
C PHE A 325 -0.15 -23.81 7.03
N PHE A 326 -1.29 -23.12 6.90
CA PHE A 326 -1.41 -21.70 7.15
C PHE A 326 -1.07 -21.34 8.60
N TYR A 327 -1.54 -22.11 9.59
CA TYR A 327 -1.21 -21.89 11.00
C TYR A 327 0.27 -22.08 11.29
N CYS A 328 0.92 -23.08 10.70
CA CYS A 328 2.37 -23.26 10.84
C CYS A 328 3.15 -22.07 10.28
N ILE A 329 2.79 -21.59 9.08
CA ILE A 329 3.42 -20.42 8.49
C ILE A 329 3.14 -19.16 9.31
N THR A 330 1.89 -18.94 9.72
CA THR A 330 1.52 -17.73 10.47
C THR A 330 2.10 -17.71 11.88
N PHE A 331 2.34 -18.85 12.52
CA PHE A 331 3.10 -18.91 13.76
C PHE A 331 4.46 -18.24 13.60
N TYR A 332 5.24 -18.66 12.61
CA TYR A 332 6.56 -18.08 12.35
C TYR A 332 6.46 -16.60 11.89
N THR A 333 5.56 -16.29 10.97
CA THR A 333 5.42 -14.93 10.42
C THR A 333 5.02 -13.93 11.48
N LEU A 334 4.03 -14.29 12.32
CA LEU A 334 3.53 -13.41 13.36
C LEU A 334 4.56 -13.24 14.49
N PHE A 335 5.32 -14.31 14.81
CA PHE A 335 6.43 -14.21 15.76
C PHE A 335 7.52 -13.26 15.26
N TYR A 336 7.85 -13.34 13.97
CA TYR A 336 8.80 -12.43 13.35
C TYR A 336 8.31 -10.97 13.36
N ILE A 337 7.03 -10.75 13.05
CA ILE A 337 6.39 -9.42 13.12
C ILE A 337 6.39 -8.89 14.57
N TYR A 338 6.14 -9.77 15.55
CA TYR A 338 6.23 -9.42 16.97
C TYR A 338 7.64 -9.00 17.34
N TYR A 339 8.67 -9.70 16.85
CA TYR A 339 10.06 -9.27 17.00
C TYR A 339 10.30 -7.88 16.40
N ILE A 340 9.94 -7.64 15.15
CA ILE A 340 10.09 -6.33 14.50
C ILE A 340 9.36 -5.21 15.27
N SER A 341 8.17 -5.49 15.78
CA SER A 341 7.40 -4.53 16.57
C SER A 341 8.09 -4.16 17.87
N SER A 342 8.83 -5.12 18.47
CA SER A 342 9.59 -4.91 19.71
C SER A 342 10.84 -4.05 19.55
N LEU A 343 11.38 -3.94 18.34
CA LEU A 343 12.57 -3.14 18.05
C LEU A 343 12.32 -1.63 18.18
N SER A 344 11.09 -1.19 17.99
CA SER A 344 10.72 0.22 18.11
C SER A 344 9.21 0.40 18.26
N LYS A 345 8.77 1.32 19.15
CA LYS A 345 7.36 1.76 19.23
C LYS A 345 6.83 2.27 17.89
N THR A 346 7.69 2.85 17.07
CA THR A 346 7.37 3.30 15.71
C THR A 346 6.91 2.15 14.84
N ASN A 347 7.61 1.00 14.90
CA ASN A 347 7.28 -0.18 14.10
C ASN A 347 5.94 -0.77 14.55
N LEU A 348 5.70 -0.81 15.87
CA LEU A 348 4.44 -1.29 16.44
C LEU A 348 3.25 -0.45 15.94
N ILE A 349 3.36 0.89 15.95
CA ILE A 349 2.31 1.78 15.46
C ILE A 349 2.04 1.54 13.98
N LEU A 350 3.09 1.45 13.14
CA LEU A 350 2.95 1.23 11.70
C LEU A 350 2.32 -0.13 11.38
N LEU A 351 2.71 -1.18 12.09
CA LEU A 351 2.11 -2.52 11.95
C LEU A 351 0.65 -2.51 12.39
N GLY A 352 0.33 -1.83 13.50
CA GLY A 352 -1.05 -1.62 13.94
C GLY A 352 -1.89 -0.92 12.86
N ILE A 353 -1.38 0.17 12.27
CA ILE A 353 -2.07 0.89 11.19
C ILE A 353 -2.28 -0.03 9.98
N LEU A 354 -1.28 -0.81 9.56
CA LEU A 354 -1.44 -1.75 8.45
C LEU A 354 -2.54 -2.79 8.72
N ILE A 355 -2.66 -3.28 9.95
CA ILE A 355 -3.69 -4.26 10.33
C ILE A 355 -5.09 -3.63 10.31
N ILE A 356 -5.25 -2.40 10.82
CA ILE A 356 -6.55 -1.74 10.90
C ILE A 356 -6.95 -0.97 9.63
N SER A 357 -6.02 -0.69 8.71
CA SER A 357 -6.27 0.10 7.49
C SER A 357 -7.25 -0.58 6.52
N ASN A 358 -7.39 -1.90 6.60
CA ASN A 358 -8.40 -2.63 5.85
C ASN A 358 -9.59 -2.96 6.75
N ILE A 359 -10.65 -2.19 6.64
CA ILE A 359 -11.89 -2.41 7.38
C ILE A 359 -12.81 -3.47 6.74
N GLN A 360 -12.49 -3.95 5.55
CA GLN A 360 -13.29 -4.93 4.82
C GLN A 360 -13.08 -6.34 5.37
N ASN A 361 -14.09 -7.21 5.19
CA ASN A 361 -13.98 -8.64 5.49
C ASN A 361 -12.97 -9.32 4.57
N THR A 362 -13.00 -8.97 3.28
CA THR A 362 -12.08 -9.52 2.29
C THR A 362 -10.74 -8.82 2.35
N ILE A 363 -9.69 -9.57 2.58
CA ILE A 363 -8.32 -9.06 2.72
C ILE A 363 -7.58 -9.36 1.42
N TYR A 364 -7.52 -8.36 0.53
CA TYR A 364 -6.83 -8.50 -0.75
C TYR A 364 -5.34 -8.19 -0.61
N HIS A 365 -4.50 -9.02 -1.21
CA HIS A 365 -3.06 -8.82 -1.30
C HIS A 365 -2.70 -7.47 -1.94
N LYS A 366 -3.47 -7.06 -2.93
CA LYS A 366 -3.30 -5.81 -3.69
C LYS A 366 -3.33 -4.53 -2.84
N TYR A 367 -3.89 -4.56 -1.64
CA TYR A 367 -3.88 -3.39 -0.74
C TYR A 367 -2.56 -3.17 -0.02
N TYR A 368 -1.74 -4.21 0.06
CA TYR A 368 -0.53 -4.23 0.89
C TYR A 368 0.76 -4.27 0.08
N GLU A 369 0.74 -4.85 -1.11
CA GLU A 369 1.96 -5.21 -1.84
C GLU A 369 2.93 -4.03 -2.05
N PRO A 370 2.60 -2.92 -2.72
CA PRO A 370 3.57 -1.86 -2.87
C PRO A 370 3.78 -1.07 -1.57
N LEU A 371 2.73 -0.96 -0.73
CA LEU A 371 2.73 -0.18 0.50
C LEU A 371 3.68 -0.75 1.56
N ILE A 372 3.71 -2.08 1.73
CA ILE A 372 4.60 -2.75 2.69
C ILE A 372 6.06 -2.40 2.41
N LEU A 373 6.51 -2.52 1.16
CA LEU A 373 7.88 -2.21 0.78
C LEU A 373 8.24 -0.75 1.11
N ILE A 374 7.35 0.18 0.80
CA ILE A 374 7.53 1.60 1.08
C ILE A 374 7.66 1.86 2.58
N ILE A 375 6.72 1.34 3.37
CA ILE A 375 6.68 1.57 4.83
C ILE A 375 7.90 0.94 5.51
N VAL A 376 8.24 -0.29 5.15
CA VAL A 376 9.39 -0.99 5.74
C VAL A 376 10.68 -0.26 5.41
N LEU A 377 10.91 0.12 4.16
CA LEU A 377 12.14 0.80 3.76
C LEU A 377 12.24 2.24 4.28
N LEU A 378 11.15 2.99 4.33
CA LEU A 378 11.20 4.42 4.63
C LEU A 378 10.91 4.75 6.09
N LEU A 379 10.04 4.02 6.76
CA LEU A 379 9.51 4.42 8.08
C LEU A 379 9.91 3.49 9.22
N PHE A 380 10.18 2.19 8.98
CA PHE A 380 10.60 1.28 10.04
C PHE A 380 11.97 1.67 10.58
N LYS A 381 12.16 1.47 11.90
CA LYS A 381 13.38 1.79 12.61
C LYS A 381 14.06 0.53 13.15
N ASN A 382 15.36 0.62 13.40
CA ASN A 382 16.18 -0.42 14.04
C ASN A 382 16.22 -1.75 13.27
N LEU A 383 15.95 -1.74 11.96
CA LEU A 383 16.24 -2.86 11.06
C LEU A 383 17.62 -2.67 10.42
N ASN A 384 18.32 -3.76 10.17
CA ASN A 384 19.68 -3.72 9.65
C ASN A 384 19.74 -3.54 8.13
N PHE A 385 19.13 -2.44 7.65
CA PHE A 385 19.14 -2.12 6.22
C PHE A 385 20.54 -1.92 5.64
N LYS A 386 21.51 -1.43 6.45
CA LYS A 386 22.89 -1.25 5.96
C LYS A 386 23.48 -2.57 5.51
N LYS A 387 23.33 -3.65 6.28
CA LYS A 387 23.78 -4.99 5.92
C LYS A 387 23.13 -5.48 4.62
N PHE A 388 21.84 -5.24 4.45
CA PHE A 388 21.11 -5.61 3.24
C PHE A 388 21.60 -4.83 2.01
N LEU A 389 21.69 -3.50 2.12
CA LEU A 389 21.99 -2.60 1.00
C LEU A 389 23.49 -2.49 0.66
N SER A 390 24.40 -2.99 1.54
CA SER A 390 25.85 -2.95 1.27
C SER A 390 26.29 -3.96 0.23
N SER A 391 25.52 -5.01 -0.04
CA SER A 391 25.85 -6.05 -1.03
C SER A 391 24.96 -5.98 -2.25
N LYS A 392 25.58 -5.86 -3.44
CA LYS A 392 24.86 -5.91 -4.73
C LYS A 392 24.15 -7.25 -4.96
N ILE A 393 24.69 -8.35 -4.42
CA ILE A 393 24.09 -9.68 -4.51
C ILE A 393 22.70 -9.68 -3.88
N ASN A 394 22.51 -8.98 -2.75
CA ASN A 394 21.20 -8.91 -2.09
C ASN A 394 20.14 -8.23 -2.96
N ILE A 395 20.56 -7.22 -3.74
CA ILE A 395 19.68 -6.56 -4.70
C ILE A 395 19.33 -7.51 -5.85
N ILE A 396 20.29 -8.31 -6.33
CA ILE A 396 20.04 -9.33 -7.35
C ILE A 396 19.03 -10.37 -6.84
N TYR A 397 19.19 -10.87 -5.60
CA TYR A 397 18.20 -11.78 -4.99
C TYR A 397 16.82 -11.17 -4.90
N LEU A 398 16.74 -9.89 -4.55
CA LEU A 398 15.46 -9.17 -4.51
C LEU A 398 14.80 -9.15 -5.90
N TYR A 399 15.56 -8.83 -6.95
CA TYR A 399 15.08 -8.82 -8.33
C TYR A 399 14.66 -10.21 -8.81
N MET A 400 15.44 -11.25 -8.50
CA MET A 400 15.09 -12.64 -8.83
C MET A 400 13.77 -13.06 -8.14
N ALA A 401 13.59 -12.71 -6.88
CA ALA A 401 12.34 -12.96 -6.16
C ALA A 401 11.15 -12.22 -6.80
N GLY A 402 11.34 -10.96 -7.22
CA GLY A 402 10.31 -10.19 -7.93
C GLY A 402 9.93 -10.79 -9.27
N LEU A 403 10.92 -11.21 -10.08
CA LEU A 403 10.68 -11.90 -11.35
C LEU A 403 9.95 -13.23 -11.15
N PHE A 404 10.37 -14.01 -10.16
CA PHE A 404 9.70 -15.25 -9.82
C PHE A 404 8.24 -15.02 -9.39
N TYR A 405 7.98 -13.95 -8.64
CA TYR A 405 6.63 -13.58 -8.23
C TYR A 405 5.75 -13.20 -9.43
N ILE A 406 6.27 -12.40 -10.38
CA ILE A 406 5.56 -12.09 -11.64
C ILE A 406 5.24 -13.40 -12.39
N LEU A 407 6.21 -14.30 -12.51
CA LEU A 407 6.03 -15.57 -13.22
C LEU A 407 4.93 -16.43 -12.59
N ILE A 408 4.94 -16.59 -11.25
CA ILE A 408 3.86 -17.30 -10.53
C ILE A 408 2.50 -16.65 -10.79
N ARG A 409 2.43 -15.31 -10.77
CA ARG A 409 1.17 -14.61 -11.02
C ARG A 409 0.68 -14.80 -12.46
N ALA A 410 1.59 -14.75 -13.45
CA ALA A 410 1.27 -15.01 -14.85
C ALA A 410 0.77 -16.45 -15.05
N ILE A 411 1.48 -17.45 -14.48
CA ILE A 411 1.06 -18.85 -14.52
C ILE A 411 -0.33 -19.04 -13.89
N LYS A 412 -0.57 -18.43 -12.72
CA LYS A 412 -1.89 -18.49 -12.08
C LYS A 412 -3.00 -18.01 -12.99
N ILE A 413 -2.79 -16.91 -13.71
CA ILE A 413 -3.82 -16.36 -14.62
C ILE A 413 -4.03 -17.25 -15.83
N LEU A 414 -2.97 -17.83 -16.39
CA LEU A 414 -3.05 -18.67 -17.59
C LEU A 414 -3.69 -20.04 -17.34
N TYR A 415 -3.54 -20.61 -16.14
CA TYR A 415 -3.94 -21.99 -15.86
C TYR A 415 -5.04 -22.18 -14.82
N LEU A 416 -5.37 -21.15 -14.04
CA LEU A 416 -6.33 -21.25 -12.92
C LEU A 416 -7.52 -20.29 -13.08
N VAL A 417 -7.58 -19.57 -14.16
CA VAL A 417 -8.68 -18.69 -14.58
C VAL A 417 -9.12 -19.05 -15.98
#